data_383ce1a48241001b6dc4ccf690450410
#
_entry.id   383ce1a48241001b6dc4ccf690450410
#
_cell.length_a   1.000
_cell.length_b   1.000
_cell.length_c   1.000
_cell.angle_alpha   90.00
_cell.angle_beta   90.00
_cell.angle_gamma   90.00
#
_symmetry.space_group_name_H-M   'P 1'
#
loop_
_entity.id
_entity.type
_entity.pdbx_description
1 polymer ?
#
loop_
_entity_poly.entity_id
_entity_poly.type
_entity_poly.pdbx_seq_one_letter_code
_entity_poly.pdbx_strand_id
1 'polypeptide(L)'
;YMKEMLIENGGRYPEIAPIEVDAATAPCKEVKLTGDQIDITKFAFIKTNPADGGRYINSGSVFTSDPEMGLNFGTYRCMINGPRSLGFNPEPNQTADKMMKRAIARGETTAPISIVIGQDPYIWLVSGSRVAPRKNKPINELAVAGGMRGKAIEVVKSETNDMPIPAHAEMIIEGLVRLDQSAPEGPFGEMFGYLGPYKEKNYVIEITSITHRKDPWIMNAFTGMQRGMVTAPMDALYSISLAKSIPGFVEYTNFHDMMGVIVVSIDKTEAGQGLSAGMAIARRNPIAKVVIVVDSDINILDKSQVLFAMGSRWQPYPASAVIEDTWGLQT
;
A
#
# COMPACT_ATOMS: atom_id res chain seq x y z
N TYR A 1 13.79 5.43 -13.09
CA TYR A 1 12.61 4.98 -13.85
C TYR A 1 11.31 5.64 -13.37
N MET A 2 10.84 5.45 -12.12
CA MET A 2 9.58 6.06 -11.63
C MET A 2 9.62 7.58 -11.63
N LYS A 3 10.74 8.18 -11.23
CA LYS A 3 10.95 9.63 -11.22
C LYS A 3 11.01 10.21 -12.64
N GLU A 4 11.68 9.53 -13.55
CA GLU A 4 11.73 9.89 -14.97
C GLU A 4 10.35 9.88 -15.61
N MET A 5 9.57 8.81 -15.39
CA MET A 5 8.19 8.69 -15.86
C MET A 5 7.30 9.85 -15.37
N LEU A 6 7.46 10.27 -14.12
CA LEU A 6 6.74 11.44 -13.58
C LEU A 6 7.18 12.74 -14.23
N ILE A 7 8.49 12.93 -14.46
CA ILE A 7 9.03 14.14 -15.10
C ILE A 7 8.51 14.26 -16.54
N GLU A 8 8.58 13.17 -17.30
CA GLU A 8 8.13 13.09 -18.68
C GLU A 8 6.61 13.33 -18.81
N ASN A 9 5.84 12.95 -17.79
CA ASN A 9 4.37 13.08 -17.79
C ASN A 9 3.84 14.23 -16.92
N GLY A 10 4.63 15.30 -16.75
CA GLY A 10 4.21 16.53 -16.07
C GLY A 10 3.95 16.39 -14.56
N GLY A 11 4.63 15.45 -13.88
CA GLY A 11 4.54 15.22 -12.45
C GLY A 11 3.41 14.29 -12.02
N ARG A 12 2.82 13.55 -12.96
CA ARG A 12 1.80 12.52 -12.74
C ARG A 12 2.23 11.21 -13.37
N TYR A 13 1.75 10.09 -12.86
CA TYR A 13 1.90 8.83 -13.57
C TYR A 13 1.02 8.82 -14.82
N PRO A 14 1.50 8.23 -15.92
CA PRO A 14 0.68 8.05 -17.13
C PRO A 14 -0.49 7.10 -16.83
N GLU A 15 -1.56 7.23 -17.60
CA GLU A 15 -2.75 6.41 -17.49
C GLU A 15 -3.05 5.72 -18.82
N ILE A 16 -3.26 4.39 -18.80
CA ILE A 16 -3.78 3.60 -19.91
C ILE A 16 -4.99 2.86 -19.38
N ALA A 17 -6.17 3.17 -19.94
CA ALA A 17 -7.43 2.59 -19.48
C ALA A 17 -7.39 1.04 -19.54
N PRO A 18 -7.94 0.35 -18.53
CA PRO A 18 -8.08 -1.11 -18.58
C PRO A 18 -8.98 -1.53 -19.73
N ILE A 19 -8.79 -2.75 -20.23
CA ILE A 19 -9.62 -3.34 -21.26
C ILE A 19 -10.34 -4.58 -20.71
N GLU A 20 -11.62 -4.70 -20.98
CA GLU A 20 -12.39 -5.89 -20.62
C GLU A 20 -12.09 -7.00 -21.62
N VAL A 21 -11.82 -8.21 -21.11
CA VAL A 21 -11.59 -9.42 -21.91
C VAL A 21 -12.64 -10.47 -21.57
N ASP A 22 -12.78 -11.48 -22.45
CA ASP A 22 -13.71 -12.57 -22.23
C ASP A 22 -13.32 -13.39 -20.99
N ALA A 23 -14.27 -13.55 -20.08
CA ALA A 23 -14.11 -14.34 -18.87
C ALA A 23 -13.75 -15.81 -19.16
N ALA A 24 -14.19 -16.35 -20.29
CA ALA A 24 -13.86 -17.72 -20.71
C ALA A 24 -12.37 -17.91 -21.01
N THR A 25 -11.65 -16.83 -21.31
CA THR A 25 -10.21 -16.85 -21.60
C THR A 25 -9.35 -16.34 -20.44
N ALA A 26 -9.99 -15.86 -19.38
CA ALA A 26 -9.29 -15.27 -18.24
C ALA A 26 -8.67 -16.34 -17.31
N PRO A 27 -7.34 -16.36 -17.13
CA PRO A 27 -6.70 -17.39 -16.31
C PRO A 27 -7.21 -17.44 -14.87
N CYS A 28 -7.59 -16.31 -14.28
CA CYS A 28 -8.13 -16.27 -12.93
C CYS A 28 -9.52 -16.92 -12.78
N LYS A 29 -10.15 -17.36 -13.89
CA LYS A 29 -11.47 -18.00 -13.93
C LYS A 29 -11.43 -19.49 -14.27
N GLU A 30 -10.26 -20.12 -14.37
CA GLU A 30 -10.11 -21.55 -14.75
C GLU A 30 -10.80 -22.49 -13.76
N VAL A 31 -10.79 -22.18 -12.47
CA VAL A 31 -11.47 -22.91 -11.42
C VAL A 31 -12.39 -21.94 -10.67
N LYS A 32 -13.61 -22.40 -10.40
CA LYS A 32 -14.62 -21.61 -9.67
C LYS A 32 -15.19 -22.42 -8.51
N LEU A 33 -15.05 -21.90 -7.30
CA LEU A 33 -15.57 -22.45 -6.07
C LEU A 33 -16.72 -21.57 -5.56
N THR A 34 -17.90 -22.17 -5.38
CA THR A 34 -19.10 -21.50 -4.87
C THR A 34 -19.81 -22.36 -3.83
N GLY A 35 -20.66 -21.76 -3.01
CA GLY A 35 -21.45 -22.49 -2.00
C GLY A 35 -20.55 -23.30 -1.07
N ASP A 36 -20.86 -24.59 -0.93
CA ASP A 36 -20.14 -25.50 -0.02
C ASP A 36 -18.71 -25.87 -0.49
N GLN A 37 -18.35 -25.51 -1.72
CA GLN A 37 -16.99 -25.71 -2.23
C GLN A 37 -16.00 -24.68 -1.67
N ILE A 38 -16.49 -23.57 -1.13
CA ILE A 38 -15.65 -22.51 -0.60
C ILE A 38 -14.99 -22.93 0.70
N ASP A 39 -13.67 -23.03 0.67
CA ASP A 39 -12.85 -23.24 1.85
C ASP A 39 -11.46 -22.61 1.66
N ILE A 40 -11.32 -21.37 2.11
CA ILE A 40 -10.07 -20.60 2.02
C ILE A 40 -8.94 -21.24 2.84
N THR A 41 -9.27 -22.07 3.82
CA THR A 41 -8.29 -22.71 4.69
C THR A 41 -7.46 -23.78 3.99
N LYS A 42 -7.91 -24.26 2.82
CA LYS A 42 -7.19 -25.23 1.99
C LYS A 42 -6.03 -24.65 1.20
N PHE A 43 -5.97 -23.31 1.09
CA PHE A 43 -4.91 -22.65 0.36
C PHE A 43 -3.72 -22.31 1.26
N ALA A 44 -2.53 -22.18 0.67
CA ALA A 44 -1.25 -22.04 1.36
C ALA A 44 -1.00 -20.61 1.90
N PHE A 45 -2.01 -19.97 2.48
CA PHE A 45 -1.80 -18.75 3.27
C PHE A 45 -1.14 -19.14 4.60
N ILE A 46 -0.14 -18.36 5.02
CA ILE A 46 0.70 -18.71 6.16
C ILE A 46 0.48 -17.76 7.34
N LYS A 47 0.89 -18.22 8.51
CA LYS A 47 1.11 -17.40 9.68
C LYS A 47 2.57 -16.94 9.63
N THR A 48 2.80 -15.65 9.34
CA THR A 48 4.14 -15.14 9.04
C THR A 48 4.99 -14.89 10.27
N ASN A 49 4.35 -14.58 11.39
CA ASN A 49 5.02 -14.38 12.68
C ASN A 49 4.42 -15.34 13.71
N PRO A 50 5.21 -16.01 14.56
CA PRO A 50 4.71 -16.92 15.59
C PRO A 50 3.66 -16.29 16.52
N ALA A 51 3.73 -14.97 16.73
CA ALA A 51 2.82 -14.24 17.60
C ALA A 51 1.58 -13.65 16.87
N ASP A 52 1.46 -13.82 15.54
CA ASP A 52 0.25 -13.40 14.82
C ASP A 52 -1.00 -14.11 15.35
N GLY A 53 -2.14 -13.45 15.32
CA GLY A 53 -3.42 -14.02 15.74
C GLY A 53 -3.91 -15.20 14.90
N GLY A 54 -3.42 -15.34 13.65
CA GLY A 54 -3.81 -16.38 12.72
C GLY A 54 -3.01 -16.37 11.42
N ARG A 55 -3.53 -17.07 10.41
CA ARG A 55 -3.05 -16.97 9.03
C ARG A 55 -3.63 -15.71 8.39
N TYR A 56 -2.87 -15.09 7.50
CA TYR A 56 -3.26 -13.83 6.86
C TYR A 56 -3.10 -13.87 5.35
N ILE A 57 -4.00 -13.18 4.67
CA ILE A 57 -3.79 -12.65 3.33
C ILE A 57 -3.20 -11.25 3.50
N ASN A 58 -1.91 -11.09 3.25
CA ASN A 58 -1.15 -9.86 3.51
C ASN A 58 -0.45 -9.28 2.27
N SER A 59 -0.63 -9.91 1.11
CA SER A 59 -0.04 -9.50 -0.18
C SER A 59 -1.10 -9.25 -1.26
N GLY A 60 -2.38 -9.37 -0.92
CA GLY A 60 -3.48 -9.16 -1.85
C GLY A 60 -3.74 -7.69 -2.13
N SER A 61 -4.13 -7.38 -3.37
CA SER A 61 -4.77 -6.11 -3.71
C SER A 61 -6.27 -6.24 -3.45
N VAL A 62 -6.78 -5.49 -2.48
CA VAL A 62 -8.18 -5.54 -2.05
C VAL A 62 -8.98 -4.47 -2.75
N PHE A 63 -9.89 -4.88 -3.60
CA PHE A 63 -10.79 -4.04 -4.38
C PHE A 63 -12.06 -3.76 -3.60
N THR A 64 -12.42 -2.50 -3.50
CA THR A 64 -13.66 -2.00 -2.88
C THR A 64 -14.29 -0.96 -3.78
N SER A 65 -15.61 -0.80 -3.72
CA SER A 65 -16.32 0.21 -4.50
C SER A 65 -17.32 0.97 -3.64
N ASP A 66 -17.55 2.22 -4.00
CA ASP A 66 -18.57 3.09 -3.41
C ASP A 66 -19.23 3.89 -4.54
N PRO A 67 -20.55 4.09 -4.54
CA PRO A 67 -21.26 4.77 -5.63
C PRO A 67 -20.73 6.17 -5.96
N GLU A 68 -20.22 6.91 -4.97
CA GLU A 68 -19.70 8.26 -5.18
C GLU A 68 -18.16 8.32 -5.27
N MET A 69 -17.46 7.42 -4.56
CA MET A 69 -16.01 7.39 -4.57
C MET A 69 -15.44 6.54 -5.72
N GLY A 70 -16.27 5.73 -6.37
CA GLY A 70 -15.87 4.82 -7.44
C GLY A 70 -15.09 3.60 -6.94
N LEU A 71 -14.33 2.97 -7.84
CA LEU A 71 -13.46 1.84 -7.55
C LEU A 71 -12.21 2.31 -6.79
N ASN A 72 -11.78 1.51 -5.82
CA ASN A 72 -10.52 1.65 -5.14
C ASN A 72 -9.89 0.28 -4.93
N PHE A 73 -8.59 0.17 -5.00
CA PHE A 73 -7.91 -0.98 -4.45
C PHE A 73 -6.68 -0.56 -3.65
N GLY A 74 -6.39 -1.35 -2.61
CA GLY A 74 -5.30 -1.10 -1.70
C GLY A 74 -4.79 -2.38 -1.06
N THR A 75 -3.60 -2.34 -0.50
CA THR A 75 -3.08 -3.46 0.29
C THR A 75 -3.62 -3.36 1.71
N TYR A 76 -4.49 -4.27 2.07
CA TYR A 76 -5.07 -4.40 3.41
C TYR A 76 -4.91 -5.84 3.87
N ARG A 77 -4.51 -6.04 5.12
CA ARG A 77 -4.40 -7.38 5.68
C ARG A 77 -5.78 -7.97 5.96
N CYS A 78 -5.95 -9.25 5.66
CA CYS A 78 -7.18 -9.99 5.98
C CYS A 78 -6.81 -11.25 6.76
N MET A 79 -7.31 -11.36 7.99
CA MET A 79 -7.10 -12.55 8.84
C MET A 79 -8.05 -13.67 8.43
N ILE A 80 -7.56 -14.90 8.31
CA ILE A 80 -8.41 -16.06 8.01
C ILE A 80 -9.08 -16.53 9.30
N ASN A 81 -10.39 -16.31 9.41
CA ASN A 81 -11.19 -16.64 10.58
C ASN A 81 -11.91 -18.00 10.45
N GLY A 82 -11.99 -18.54 9.24
CA GLY A 82 -12.63 -19.81 8.97
C GLY A 82 -12.77 -20.09 7.48
N PRO A 83 -13.39 -21.20 7.08
CA PRO A 83 -13.48 -21.62 5.67
C PRO A 83 -14.09 -20.56 4.73
N ARG A 84 -15.05 -19.78 5.24
CA ARG A 84 -15.78 -18.76 4.45
C ARG A 84 -15.73 -17.37 5.08
N SER A 85 -14.85 -17.13 6.05
CA SER A 85 -14.80 -15.87 6.79
C SER A 85 -13.39 -15.32 6.89
N LEU A 86 -13.27 -14.02 6.62
CA LEU A 86 -12.03 -13.26 6.79
C LEU A 86 -12.29 -12.05 7.69
N GLY A 87 -11.29 -11.67 8.50
CA GLY A 87 -11.21 -10.33 9.06
C GLY A 87 -10.72 -9.36 7.98
N PHE A 88 -11.17 -8.11 8.01
CA PHE A 88 -10.74 -7.07 7.08
C PHE A 88 -10.29 -5.84 7.86
N ASN A 89 -9.03 -5.43 7.69
CA ASN A 89 -8.41 -4.37 8.47
C ASN A 89 -7.99 -3.15 7.62
N PRO A 90 -8.92 -2.31 7.17
CA PRO A 90 -8.57 -0.98 6.72
C PRO A 90 -8.29 -0.09 7.94
N GLU A 91 -7.12 0.53 8.00
CA GLU A 91 -6.81 1.47 9.07
C GLU A 91 -7.65 2.75 8.95
N PRO A 92 -7.91 3.45 10.06
CA PRO A 92 -8.69 4.69 10.06
C PRO A 92 -8.15 5.68 9.02
N ASN A 93 -9.07 6.33 8.31
CA ASN A 93 -8.78 7.28 7.22
C ASN A 93 -8.19 6.71 5.92
N GLN A 94 -7.95 5.43 5.82
CA GLN A 94 -7.70 4.81 4.52
C GLN A 94 -8.97 4.82 3.65
N THR A 95 -8.80 4.71 2.33
CA THR A 95 -9.93 4.85 1.40
C THR A 95 -11.02 3.80 1.65
N ALA A 96 -10.63 2.54 1.87
CA ALA A 96 -11.59 1.48 2.14
C ALA A 96 -12.38 1.71 3.45
N ASP A 97 -11.73 2.19 4.53
CA ASP A 97 -12.42 2.56 5.78
C ASP A 97 -13.47 3.66 5.53
N LYS A 98 -13.11 4.67 4.74
CA LYS A 98 -14.05 5.73 4.37
C LYS A 98 -15.24 5.20 3.56
N MET A 99 -15.01 4.28 2.61
CA MET A 99 -16.06 3.63 1.85
C MET A 99 -17.01 2.82 2.75
N MET A 100 -16.46 2.03 3.69
CA MET A 100 -17.28 1.26 4.65
C MET A 100 -18.12 2.19 5.54
N LYS A 101 -17.54 3.25 6.07
CA LYS A 101 -18.26 4.25 6.88
C LYS A 101 -19.37 4.96 6.10
N ARG A 102 -19.15 5.23 4.82
CA ARG A 102 -20.18 5.82 3.93
C ARG A 102 -21.32 4.85 3.67
N ALA A 103 -21.01 3.58 3.42
CA ALA A 103 -22.02 2.53 3.25
C ALA A 103 -22.89 2.39 4.52
N ILE A 104 -22.26 2.37 5.70
CA ILE A 104 -23.00 2.38 6.98
C ILE A 104 -23.89 3.62 7.12
N ALA A 105 -23.39 4.80 6.76
CA ALA A 105 -24.15 6.04 6.83
C ALA A 105 -25.36 6.06 5.87
N ARG A 106 -25.31 5.29 4.77
CA ARG A 106 -26.46 5.07 3.88
C ARG A 106 -27.45 4.02 4.37
N GLY A 107 -27.15 3.34 5.50
CA GLY A 107 -27.97 2.25 6.05
C GLY A 107 -27.71 0.88 5.40
N GLU A 108 -26.62 0.72 4.67
CA GLU A 108 -26.24 -0.55 4.07
C GLU A 108 -25.71 -1.51 5.14
N THR A 109 -26.05 -2.78 5.03
CA THR A 109 -25.59 -3.85 5.93
C THR A 109 -24.42 -4.65 5.36
N THR A 110 -24.15 -4.46 4.06
CA THR A 110 -23.05 -5.13 3.36
C THR A 110 -22.39 -4.18 2.36
N ALA A 111 -21.13 -4.44 2.03
CA ALA A 111 -20.40 -3.79 0.94
C ALA A 111 -19.62 -4.82 0.12
N PRO A 112 -19.57 -4.72 -1.22
CA PRO A 112 -18.86 -5.67 -2.05
C PRO A 112 -17.34 -5.52 -1.89
N ILE A 113 -16.63 -6.65 -1.97
CA ILE A 113 -15.17 -6.71 -1.89
C ILE A 113 -14.63 -7.83 -2.79
N SER A 114 -13.46 -7.60 -3.40
CA SER A 114 -12.70 -8.63 -4.12
C SER A 114 -11.23 -8.54 -3.76
N ILE A 115 -10.64 -9.64 -3.31
CA ILE A 115 -9.22 -9.74 -2.96
C ILE A 115 -8.50 -10.46 -4.08
N VAL A 116 -7.52 -9.79 -4.67
CA VAL A 116 -6.73 -10.27 -5.80
C VAL A 116 -5.37 -10.72 -5.32
N ILE A 117 -5.02 -11.96 -5.58
CA ILE A 117 -3.74 -12.58 -5.19
C ILE A 117 -2.94 -12.91 -6.44
N GLY A 118 -1.61 -12.72 -6.39
CA GLY A 118 -0.73 -12.96 -7.52
C GLY A 118 -1.05 -12.05 -8.71
N GLN A 119 -1.37 -10.82 -8.41
CA GLN A 119 -1.64 -9.75 -9.39
C GLN A 119 -0.37 -9.29 -10.09
N ASP A 120 -0.55 -8.59 -11.20
CA ASP A 120 0.54 -7.89 -11.90
C ASP A 120 1.33 -7.00 -10.90
N PRO A 121 2.67 -6.99 -10.96
CA PRO A 121 3.50 -6.19 -10.06
C PRO A 121 3.14 -4.69 -10.03
N TYR A 122 2.71 -4.12 -11.15
CA TYR A 122 2.29 -2.71 -11.19
C TYR A 122 0.97 -2.48 -10.46
N ILE A 123 0.04 -3.45 -10.49
CA ILE A 123 -1.17 -3.39 -9.66
C ILE A 123 -0.78 -3.42 -8.18
N TRP A 124 0.16 -4.28 -7.79
CA TRP A 124 0.62 -4.36 -6.42
C TRP A 124 1.32 -3.08 -5.97
N LEU A 125 2.18 -2.49 -6.79
CA LEU A 125 2.82 -1.20 -6.53
C LEU A 125 1.79 -0.08 -6.32
N VAL A 126 0.75 -0.02 -7.16
CA VAL A 126 -0.32 0.98 -7.04
C VAL A 126 -1.15 0.72 -5.78
N SER A 127 -1.46 -0.52 -5.43
CA SER A 127 -2.22 -0.87 -4.22
C SER A 127 -1.50 -0.52 -2.92
N GLY A 128 -0.16 -0.57 -2.92
CA GLY A 128 0.68 -0.19 -1.78
C GLY A 128 1.01 1.29 -1.69
N SER A 129 0.64 2.10 -2.68
CA SER A 129 1.08 3.48 -2.81
C SER A 129 -0.08 4.45 -3.03
N ARG A 130 0.00 5.64 -2.46
CA ARG A 130 -0.91 6.74 -2.79
C ARG A 130 -0.43 7.46 -4.04
N VAL A 131 -0.58 6.84 -5.21
CA VAL A 131 -0.06 7.34 -6.48
C VAL A 131 -0.89 8.45 -7.10
N ALA A 132 -2.05 8.75 -6.53
CA ALA A 132 -3.02 9.64 -7.15
C ALA A 132 -3.65 10.59 -6.13
N PRO A 133 -3.47 11.91 -6.26
CA PRO A 133 -4.18 12.88 -5.41
C PRO A 133 -5.67 12.92 -5.78
N ARG A 134 -6.52 12.49 -4.86
CA ARG A 134 -7.98 12.48 -5.03
C ARG A 134 -8.60 13.83 -4.64
N LYS A 135 -8.23 14.92 -5.29
CA LYS A 135 -8.84 16.21 -4.93
C LYS A 135 -10.18 16.48 -5.59
N ASN A 136 -10.45 16.00 -6.81
CA ASN A 136 -11.70 16.37 -7.52
C ASN A 136 -12.22 15.34 -8.56
N LYS A 137 -11.56 14.18 -8.72
CA LYS A 137 -12.06 13.10 -9.59
C LYS A 137 -11.58 11.76 -9.05
N PRO A 138 -12.42 10.72 -9.06
CA PRO A 138 -11.92 9.37 -8.81
C PRO A 138 -10.88 9.05 -9.89
N ILE A 139 -9.67 8.65 -9.45
CA ILE A 139 -8.63 8.22 -10.36
C ILE A 139 -8.84 6.73 -10.55
N ASN A 140 -8.80 6.31 -11.80
CA ASN A 140 -8.79 4.90 -12.13
C ASN A 140 -7.39 4.33 -11.85
N GLU A 141 -7.22 3.74 -10.68
CA GLU A 141 -5.95 3.16 -10.25
C GLU A 141 -5.47 2.03 -11.18
N LEU A 142 -6.40 1.30 -11.82
CA LEU A 142 -6.06 0.33 -12.87
C LEU A 142 -5.47 1.01 -14.12
N ALA A 143 -5.95 2.21 -14.46
CA ALA A 143 -5.37 2.97 -15.56
C ALA A 143 -3.97 3.46 -15.23
N VAL A 144 -3.71 3.86 -13.98
CA VAL A 144 -2.36 4.21 -13.50
C VAL A 144 -1.43 2.99 -13.57
N ALA A 145 -1.88 1.81 -13.11
CA ALA A 145 -1.11 0.58 -13.22
C ALA A 145 -0.78 0.24 -14.68
N GLY A 146 -1.76 0.39 -15.59
CA GLY A 146 -1.57 0.21 -17.03
C GLY A 146 -0.58 1.21 -17.62
N GLY A 147 -0.67 2.48 -17.23
CA GLY A 147 0.26 3.51 -17.66
C GLY A 147 1.69 3.27 -17.20
N MET A 148 1.88 2.90 -15.93
CA MET A 148 3.19 2.54 -15.38
C MET A 148 3.79 1.30 -16.05
N ARG A 149 2.94 0.33 -16.44
CA ARG A 149 3.33 -0.87 -17.19
C ARG A 149 3.62 -0.59 -18.66
N GLY A 150 3.07 0.49 -19.23
CA GLY A 150 3.12 0.79 -20.66
C GLY A 150 2.14 -0.02 -21.52
N LYS A 151 1.20 -0.76 -20.89
CA LYS A 151 0.16 -1.57 -21.55
C LYS A 151 -1.09 -1.65 -20.68
N ALA A 152 -2.27 -1.61 -21.29
CA ALA A 152 -3.54 -1.76 -20.60
C ALA A 152 -3.59 -3.01 -19.71
N ILE A 153 -4.18 -2.87 -18.53
CA ILE A 153 -4.52 -4.01 -17.67
C ILE A 153 -5.77 -4.68 -18.26
N GLU A 154 -5.67 -5.98 -18.51
CA GLU A 154 -6.81 -6.81 -18.91
C GLU A 154 -7.63 -7.14 -17.66
N VAL A 155 -8.94 -6.87 -17.74
CA VAL A 155 -9.87 -7.09 -16.63
C VAL A 155 -11.06 -7.94 -17.06
N VAL A 156 -11.65 -8.62 -16.09
CA VAL A 156 -12.93 -9.33 -16.22
C VAL A 156 -13.86 -8.92 -15.08
N LYS A 157 -15.15 -9.12 -15.23
CA LYS A 157 -16.09 -8.92 -14.14
C LYS A 157 -15.92 -9.98 -13.05
N SER A 158 -16.06 -9.56 -11.81
CA SER A 158 -16.22 -10.48 -10.67
C SER A 158 -17.42 -11.41 -10.86
N GLU A 159 -17.43 -12.54 -10.16
CA GLU A 159 -18.51 -13.51 -10.25
C GLU A 159 -19.77 -13.09 -9.47
N THR A 160 -19.59 -12.43 -8.34
CA THR A 160 -20.65 -12.13 -7.37
C THR A 160 -20.86 -10.64 -7.11
N ASN A 161 -20.04 -9.80 -7.74
CA ASN A 161 -20.17 -8.35 -7.73
C ASN A 161 -19.69 -7.79 -9.09
N ASP A 162 -20.00 -6.54 -9.40
CA ASP A 162 -19.71 -5.95 -10.71
C ASP A 162 -18.33 -5.26 -10.81
N MET A 163 -17.39 -5.58 -9.91
CA MET A 163 -16.07 -4.96 -9.93
C MET A 163 -15.20 -5.54 -11.07
N PRO A 164 -14.51 -4.68 -11.84
CA PRO A 164 -13.50 -5.13 -12.78
C PRO A 164 -12.28 -5.61 -12.01
N ILE A 165 -11.91 -6.89 -12.18
CA ILE A 165 -10.77 -7.52 -11.54
C ILE A 165 -9.73 -7.95 -12.59
N PRO A 166 -8.42 -7.97 -12.24
CA PRO A 166 -7.37 -8.37 -13.16
C PRO A 166 -7.53 -9.82 -13.65
N ALA A 167 -7.61 -9.98 -14.97
CA ALA A 167 -7.85 -11.28 -15.63
C ALA A 167 -6.71 -12.29 -15.43
N HIS A 168 -5.48 -11.80 -15.24
CA HIS A 168 -4.26 -12.61 -15.14
C HIS A 168 -3.81 -12.88 -13.70
N ALA A 169 -4.61 -12.54 -12.70
CA ALA A 169 -4.31 -12.89 -11.30
C ALA A 169 -4.26 -14.40 -11.09
N GLU A 170 -3.59 -14.83 -10.03
CA GLU A 170 -3.53 -16.24 -9.64
C GLU A 170 -4.83 -16.70 -8.97
N MET A 171 -5.41 -15.83 -8.12
CA MET A 171 -6.64 -16.11 -7.37
C MET A 171 -7.42 -14.81 -7.11
N ILE A 172 -8.75 -14.94 -7.13
CA ILE A 172 -9.70 -13.91 -6.72
C ILE A 172 -10.57 -14.47 -5.61
N ILE A 173 -10.67 -13.76 -4.50
CA ILE A 173 -11.57 -14.08 -3.39
C ILE A 173 -12.61 -12.97 -3.34
N GLU A 174 -13.85 -13.29 -3.63
CA GLU A 174 -14.96 -12.34 -3.64
C GLU A 174 -15.82 -12.52 -2.41
N GLY A 175 -16.40 -11.44 -1.93
CA GLY A 175 -17.25 -11.49 -0.75
C GLY A 175 -18.01 -10.21 -0.49
N LEU A 176 -18.68 -10.23 0.65
CA LEU A 176 -19.39 -9.09 1.23
C LEU A 176 -18.77 -8.75 2.57
N VAL A 177 -18.35 -7.50 2.73
CA VAL A 177 -18.01 -6.97 4.05
C VAL A 177 -19.33 -6.82 4.82
N ARG A 178 -19.45 -7.51 5.96
CA ARG A 178 -20.61 -7.44 6.83
C ARG A 178 -20.49 -6.21 7.72
N LEU A 179 -21.26 -5.17 7.42
CA LEU A 179 -21.22 -3.89 8.13
C LEU A 179 -22.01 -3.92 9.44
N ASP A 180 -22.88 -4.93 9.58
CA ASP A 180 -23.70 -5.23 10.76
C ASP A 180 -23.03 -6.19 11.75
N GLN A 181 -21.84 -6.70 11.42
CA GLN A 181 -21.10 -7.68 12.24
C GLN A 181 -19.65 -7.22 12.46
N SER A 182 -19.03 -7.81 13.47
CA SER A 182 -17.59 -7.63 13.72
C SER A 182 -16.98 -8.89 14.28
N ALA A 183 -15.68 -9.07 14.09
CA ALA A 183 -14.90 -10.14 14.70
C ALA A 183 -13.57 -9.60 15.23
N PRO A 184 -12.93 -10.30 16.17
CA PRO A 184 -11.58 -9.96 16.61
C PRO A 184 -10.57 -10.06 15.47
N GLU A 185 -9.51 -9.23 15.53
CA GLU A 185 -8.40 -9.21 14.57
C GLU A 185 -7.08 -8.94 15.30
N GLY A 186 -6.04 -9.59 14.86
CA GLY A 186 -4.70 -9.43 15.45
C GLY A 186 -4.40 -10.38 16.62
N PRO A 187 -3.25 -10.21 17.26
CA PRO A 187 -2.18 -9.31 16.86
C PRO A 187 -1.57 -9.67 15.51
N PHE A 188 -0.87 -8.73 14.88
CA PHE A 188 -0.22 -8.93 13.59
C PHE A 188 1.17 -8.29 13.59
N GLY A 189 2.18 -8.99 13.06
CA GLY A 189 3.54 -8.48 12.93
C GLY A 189 3.59 -7.30 11.96
N GLU A 190 3.90 -6.11 12.48
CA GLU A 190 3.94 -4.88 11.69
C GLU A 190 5.29 -4.68 11.00
N MET A 191 5.30 -3.88 9.93
CA MET A 191 6.50 -3.53 9.17
C MET A 191 7.56 -2.80 10.01
N PHE A 192 7.20 -2.32 11.17
CA PHE A 192 8.10 -1.62 12.10
C PHE A 192 8.88 -2.56 13.04
N GLY A 193 8.66 -3.88 12.95
CA GLY A 193 9.37 -4.88 13.75
C GLY A 193 8.76 -5.16 15.13
N TYR A 194 7.52 -4.76 15.37
CA TYR A 194 6.74 -5.11 16.56
C TYR A 194 5.34 -5.60 16.18
N LEU A 195 4.58 -6.08 17.16
CA LEU A 195 3.21 -6.53 16.96
C LEU A 195 2.25 -5.36 17.03
N GLY A 196 1.39 -5.24 16.03
CA GLY A 196 0.21 -4.39 16.11
C GLY A 196 -0.78 -4.90 17.17
N PRO A 197 -1.62 -4.02 17.72
CA PRO A 197 -2.52 -4.38 18.80
C PRO A 197 -3.59 -5.38 18.35
N TYR A 198 -4.04 -6.19 19.29
CA TYR A 198 -5.27 -6.94 19.16
C TYR A 198 -6.47 -5.98 19.11
N LYS A 199 -7.37 -6.20 18.16
CA LYS A 199 -8.61 -5.42 18.00
C LYS A 199 -9.80 -6.33 18.35
N GLU A 200 -10.58 -5.99 19.34
CA GLU A 200 -11.77 -6.76 19.72
C GLU A 200 -12.84 -6.76 18.63
N LYS A 201 -12.91 -5.68 17.85
CA LYS A 201 -13.90 -5.48 16.79
C LYS A 201 -13.21 -4.98 15.53
N ASN A 202 -13.38 -5.69 14.44
CA ASN A 202 -12.96 -5.28 13.10
C ASN A 202 -13.98 -5.78 12.07
N TYR A 203 -13.91 -5.29 10.83
CA TYR A 203 -14.80 -5.73 9.77
C TYR A 203 -14.62 -7.21 9.46
N VAL A 204 -15.72 -7.84 9.03
CA VAL A 204 -15.76 -9.26 8.63
C VAL A 204 -16.18 -9.36 7.17
N ILE A 205 -15.50 -10.21 6.42
CA ILE A 205 -15.87 -10.59 5.06
C ILE A 205 -16.51 -11.98 5.10
N GLU A 206 -17.69 -12.11 4.51
CA GLU A 206 -18.27 -13.37 4.12
C GLU A 206 -17.88 -13.67 2.69
N ILE A 207 -17.17 -14.77 2.44
CA ILE A 207 -16.70 -15.16 1.11
C ILE A 207 -17.87 -15.74 0.32
N THR A 208 -18.12 -15.21 -0.87
CA THR A 208 -19.21 -15.61 -1.79
C THR A 208 -18.71 -16.44 -2.97
N SER A 209 -17.47 -16.25 -3.39
CA SER A 209 -16.82 -17.03 -4.45
C SER A 209 -15.30 -17.00 -4.30
N ILE A 210 -14.65 -18.07 -4.73
CA ILE A 210 -13.20 -18.09 -4.98
C ILE A 210 -13.00 -18.58 -6.41
N THR A 211 -12.30 -17.79 -7.24
CA THR A 211 -11.86 -18.23 -8.55
C THR A 211 -10.34 -18.23 -8.61
N HIS A 212 -9.74 -19.16 -9.35
CA HIS A 212 -8.29 -19.27 -9.41
C HIS A 212 -7.83 -20.04 -10.65
N ARG A 213 -6.53 -19.92 -10.97
CA ARG A 213 -5.87 -20.79 -11.94
C ARG A 213 -5.91 -22.25 -11.47
N LYS A 214 -5.74 -23.20 -12.36
CA LYS A 214 -5.68 -24.65 -11.97
C LYS A 214 -4.65 -24.89 -10.87
N ASP A 215 -3.46 -24.31 -11.01
CA ASP A 215 -2.34 -24.42 -10.06
C ASP A 215 -1.93 -23.00 -9.63
N PRO A 216 -2.69 -22.36 -8.71
CA PRO A 216 -2.45 -20.98 -8.36
C PRO A 216 -1.21 -20.84 -7.47
N TRP A 217 -0.39 -19.85 -7.77
CA TRP A 217 0.71 -19.44 -6.91
C TRP A 217 0.20 -18.49 -5.85
N ILE A 218 0.34 -18.89 -4.59
CA ILE A 218 -0.08 -18.05 -3.46
C ILE A 218 1.12 -17.25 -2.97
N MET A 219 1.09 -15.95 -3.27
CA MET A 219 2.08 -15.02 -2.77
C MET A 219 1.77 -14.72 -1.29
N ASN A 220 2.77 -14.92 -0.44
CA ASN A 220 2.76 -14.49 0.96
C ASN A 220 3.85 -13.43 1.15
N ALA A 221 3.56 -12.36 1.85
CA ALA A 221 4.54 -11.35 2.22
C ALA A 221 4.92 -11.52 3.69
N PHE A 222 6.22 -11.43 3.98
CA PHE A 222 6.67 -11.29 5.35
C PHE A 222 6.56 -9.82 5.77
N THR A 223 6.14 -9.57 6.98
CA THR A 223 6.12 -8.25 7.60
C THR A 223 7.32 -8.10 8.55
N GLY A 224 7.70 -6.87 8.87
CA GLY A 224 8.84 -6.59 9.73
C GLY A 224 10.03 -5.99 8.95
N MET A 225 11.25 -6.28 9.38
CA MET A 225 12.48 -5.68 8.83
C MET A 225 12.82 -6.18 7.42
N GLN A 226 11.97 -5.93 6.46
CA GLN A 226 12.16 -6.31 5.07
C GLN A 226 12.24 -5.09 4.14
N ARG A 227 13.00 -5.26 3.05
CA ARG A 227 12.99 -4.29 1.96
C ARG A 227 11.64 -4.34 1.26
N GLY A 228 10.85 -3.27 1.42
CA GLY A 228 9.61 -3.07 0.68
C GLY A 228 9.85 -2.18 -0.53
N MET A 229 9.50 -2.64 -1.72
CA MET A 229 9.57 -1.83 -2.95
C MET A 229 8.23 -1.22 -3.33
N VAL A 230 7.16 -1.57 -2.60
CA VAL A 230 5.79 -1.11 -2.91
C VAL A 230 5.61 0.40 -2.76
N THR A 231 6.44 1.07 -1.96
CA THR A 231 6.38 2.52 -1.77
C THR A 231 7.17 3.32 -2.82
N ALA A 232 7.93 2.67 -3.69
CA ALA A 232 8.75 3.34 -4.68
C ALA A 232 8.01 4.38 -5.54
N PRO A 233 6.76 4.14 -5.99
CA PRO A 233 5.99 5.17 -6.71
C PRO A 233 5.70 6.41 -5.85
N MET A 234 5.45 6.24 -4.57
CA MET A 234 5.21 7.33 -3.63
C MET A 234 6.50 8.10 -3.34
N ASP A 235 7.62 7.40 -3.17
CA ASP A 235 8.92 8.04 -2.95
C ASP A 235 9.33 8.92 -4.13
N ALA A 236 9.05 8.48 -5.36
CA ALA A 236 9.27 9.29 -6.55
C ALA A 236 8.41 10.56 -6.57
N LEU A 237 7.13 10.47 -6.19
CA LEU A 237 6.24 11.63 -6.04
C LEU A 237 6.72 12.59 -4.95
N TYR A 238 7.17 12.06 -3.81
CA TYR A 238 7.78 12.87 -2.74
C TYR A 238 9.03 13.60 -3.23
N SER A 239 9.94 12.92 -3.92
CA SER A 239 11.15 13.51 -4.46
C SER A 239 10.84 14.72 -5.36
N ILE A 240 9.87 14.59 -6.27
CA ILE A 240 9.43 15.69 -7.14
C ILE A 240 8.79 16.83 -6.34
N SER A 241 8.00 16.51 -5.32
CA SER A 241 7.37 17.52 -4.45
C SER A 241 8.41 18.29 -3.63
N LEU A 242 9.42 17.58 -3.10
CA LEU A 242 10.50 18.17 -2.32
C LEU A 242 11.39 19.07 -3.18
N ALA A 243 11.68 18.67 -4.42
CA ALA A 243 12.43 19.49 -5.37
C ALA A 243 11.79 20.86 -5.65
N LYS A 244 10.46 20.96 -5.51
CA LYS A 244 9.70 22.22 -5.66
C LYS A 244 9.66 23.07 -4.40
N SER A 245 9.94 22.51 -3.23
CA SER A 245 9.69 23.15 -1.94
C SER A 245 10.91 23.31 -1.05
N ILE A 246 11.98 22.58 -1.33
CA ILE A 246 13.23 22.63 -0.56
C ILE A 246 14.31 23.27 -1.44
N PRO A 247 14.82 24.45 -1.06
CA PRO A 247 15.93 25.07 -1.79
C PRO A 247 17.16 24.17 -1.83
N GLY A 248 17.81 24.08 -3.00
CA GLY A 248 18.98 23.24 -3.19
C GLY A 248 18.74 21.72 -3.10
N PHE A 249 17.49 21.26 -3.15
CA PHE A 249 17.18 19.82 -3.14
C PHE A 249 17.87 19.09 -4.28
N VAL A 250 18.55 17.99 -3.95
CA VAL A 250 19.22 17.11 -4.92
C VAL A 250 18.54 15.76 -4.99
N GLU A 251 18.44 15.02 -3.88
CA GLU A 251 17.94 13.66 -3.86
C GLU A 251 17.28 13.33 -2.51
N TYR A 252 16.39 12.35 -2.53
CA TYR A 252 15.66 11.83 -1.36
C TYR A 252 15.67 10.31 -1.38
N THR A 253 15.85 9.70 -0.23
CA THR A 253 15.62 8.27 -0.06
C THR A 253 14.94 7.98 1.28
N ASN A 254 14.03 7.04 1.25
CA ASN A 254 13.47 6.39 2.41
C ASN A 254 14.05 4.97 2.43
N PHE A 255 14.89 4.66 3.40
CA PHE A 255 15.46 3.33 3.51
C PHE A 255 14.40 2.32 3.91
N HIS A 256 13.95 1.49 2.98
CA HIS A 256 12.92 0.48 3.22
C HIS A 256 13.32 -0.61 4.23
N ASP A 257 14.60 -0.81 4.45
CA ASP A 257 15.14 -1.69 5.47
C ASP A 257 15.50 -0.97 6.79
N MET A 258 15.21 0.33 6.86
CA MET A 258 15.36 1.16 8.06
C MET A 258 14.13 2.08 8.16
N MET A 259 12.96 1.48 8.32
CA MET A 259 11.69 2.19 8.34
C MET A 259 11.73 3.42 9.26
N GLY A 260 11.27 4.55 8.73
CA GLY A 260 11.25 5.82 9.46
C GLY A 260 12.55 6.63 9.39
N VAL A 261 13.62 6.11 8.76
CA VAL A 261 14.84 6.89 8.48
C VAL A 261 14.80 7.43 7.06
N ILE A 262 14.81 8.73 6.95
CA ILE A 262 14.82 9.46 5.68
C ILE A 262 16.17 10.16 5.54
N VAL A 263 16.78 10.06 4.37
CA VAL A 263 18.00 10.80 4.02
C VAL A 263 17.74 11.68 2.81
N VAL A 264 18.21 12.89 2.90
CA VAL A 264 18.08 13.91 1.85
C VAL A 264 19.42 14.58 1.60
N SER A 265 19.80 14.73 0.34
CA SER A 265 20.93 15.55 -0.03
C SER A 265 20.49 16.90 -0.59
N ILE A 266 21.22 17.93 -0.23
CA ILE A 266 20.99 19.31 -0.69
C ILE A 266 22.31 19.98 -1.12
N ASP A 267 22.24 20.87 -2.10
CA ASP A 267 23.27 21.84 -2.39
C ASP A 267 23.08 23.04 -1.45
N LYS A 268 23.75 22.98 -0.31
CA LYS A 268 23.64 23.99 0.73
C LYS A 268 24.35 25.29 0.30
N THR A 269 23.64 26.43 0.36
CA THR A 269 24.15 27.73 0.03
C THR A 269 24.29 28.65 1.24
N GLU A 270 23.65 28.33 2.36
CA GLU A 270 23.68 29.14 3.58
C GLU A 270 23.67 28.32 4.86
N ALA A 271 24.10 28.90 5.97
CA ALA A 271 24.08 28.26 7.27
C ALA A 271 22.63 28.00 7.74
N GLY A 272 22.40 26.84 8.38
CA GLY A 272 21.09 26.45 8.91
C GLY A 272 20.13 25.85 7.87
N GLN A 273 20.43 25.93 6.59
CA GLN A 273 19.55 25.42 5.51
C GLN A 273 19.27 23.92 5.66
N GLY A 274 20.27 23.12 6.04
CA GLY A 274 20.08 21.67 6.29
C GLY A 274 19.07 21.40 7.39
N LEU A 275 19.15 22.09 8.51
CA LEU A 275 18.21 21.95 9.62
C LEU A 275 16.79 22.38 9.22
N SER A 276 16.65 23.50 8.51
CA SER A 276 15.37 23.98 8.01
C SER A 276 14.72 23.00 7.04
N ALA A 277 15.50 22.42 6.11
CA ALA A 277 15.04 21.38 5.19
C ALA A 277 14.58 20.12 5.93
N GLY A 278 15.38 19.64 6.88
CA GLY A 278 15.05 18.46 7.70
C GLY A 278 13.75 18.64 8.47
N MET A 279 13.56 19.78 9.12
CA MET A 279 12.32 20.10 9.85
C MET A 279 11.10 20.18 8.91
N ALA A 280 11.23 20.77 7.74
CA ALA A 280 10.14 20.86 6.76
C ALA A 280 9.71 19.48 6.26
N ILE A 281 10.65 18.56 6.07
CA ILE A 281 10.40 17.18 5.65
C ILE A 281 9.75 16.39 6.78
N ALA A 282 10.28 16.45 7.99
CA ALA A 282 9.78 15.72 9.14
C ALA A 282 8.31 16.07 9.46
N ARG A 283 7.94 17.36 9.36
CA ARG A 283 6.55 17.81 9.59
C ARG A 283 5.55 17.34 8.53
N ARG A 284 6.02 16.99 7.34
CA ARG A 284 5.17 16.56 6.21
C ARG A 284 5.10 15.06 6.04
N ASN A 285 5.99 14.32 6.69
CA ASN A 285 6.07 12.87 6.54
C ASN A 285 5.76 12.17 7.87
N PRO A 286 4.55 11.61 8.06
CA PRO A 286 4.13 10.99 9.32
C PRO A 286 4.91 9.71 9.65
N ILE A 287 5.61 9.12 8.68
CA ILE A 287 6.43 7.91 8.89
C ILE A 287 7.83 8.28 9.39
N ALA A 288 8.30 9.51 9.13
CA ALA A 288 9.63 9.93 9.50
C ALA A 288 9.82 9.93 11.04
N LYS A 289 10.79 9.17 11.50
CA LYS A 289 11.28 9.19 12.89
C LYS A 289 12.61 9.93 12.98
N VAL A 290 13.44 9.78 11.94
CA VAL A 290 14.74 10.44 11.80
C VAL A 290 14.85 10.99 10.39
N VAL A 291 15.20 12.26 10.26
CA VAL A 291 15.51 12.90 8.99
C VAL A 291 16.97 13.36 9.02
N ILE A 292 17.77 12.82 8.12
CA ILE A 292 19.19 13.13 7.98
C ILE A 292 19.34 13.96 6.70
N VAL A 293 19.92 15.16 6.85
CA VAL A 293 20.22 16.03 5.70
C VAL A 293 21.73 16.10 5.53
N VAL A 294 22.18 15.78 4.33
CA VAL A 294 23.62 15.78 3.97
C VAL A 294 23.87 16.68 2.77
N ASP A 295 25.12 17.04 2.54
CA ASP A 295 25.55 17.78 1.36
C ASP A 295 25.53 16.84 0.12
N SER A 296 25.48 17.42 -1.07
CA SER A 296 25.33 16.71 -2.35
C SER A 296 26.51 15.81 -2.74
N ASP A 297 27.65 15.94 -2.07
CA ASP A 297 28.83 15.08 -2.27
C ASP A 297 28.65 13.68 -1.62
N ILE A 298 27.63 13.49 -0.80
CA ILE A 298 27.31 12.22 -0.16
C ILE A 298 26.29 11.43 -1.00
N ASN A 299 26.67 10.22 -1.41
CA ASN A 299 25.71 9.29 -2.02
C ASN A 299 24.73 8.77 -0.94
N ILE A 300 23.51 9.31 -0.92
CA ILE A 300 22.50 8.94 0.08
C ILE A 300 21.95 7.51 -0.07
N LEU A 301 22.22 6.82 -1.18
CA LEU A 301 21.89 5.41 -1.36
C LEU A 301 22.95 4.48 -0.74
N ASP A 302 24.10 5.02 -0.40
CA ASP A 302 25.17 4.31 0.32
C ASP A 302 25.14 4.64 1.81
N LYS A 303 24.61 3.72 2.60
CA LYS A 303 24.50 3.88 4.06
C LYS A 303 25.84 4.13 4.75
N SER A 304 26.92 3.55 4.23
CA SER A 304 28.25 3.74 4.80
C SER A 304 28.73 5.18 4.64
N GLN A 305 28.45 5.80 3.48
CA GLN A 305 28.74 7.23 3.28
C GLN A 305 27.89 8.12 4.18
N VAL A 306 26.61 7.80 4.35
CA VAL A 306 25.71 8.55 5.25
C VAL A 306 26.22 8.46 6.69
N LEU A 307 26.53 7.26 7.18
CA LEU A 307 27.08 7.06 8.52
C LEU A 307 28.44 7.75 8.71
N PHE A 308 29.31 7.70 7.68
CA PHE A 308 30.58 8.43 7.70
C PHE A 308 30.36 9.93 7.82
N ALA A 309 29.43 10.49 7.04
CA ALA A 309 29.08 11.91 7.13
C ALA A 309 28.53 12.29 8.51
N MET A 310 27.68 11.45 9.10
CA MET A 310 27.20 11.65 10.46
C MET A 310 28.34 11.62 11.48
N GLY A 311 29.28 10.69 11.36
CA GLY A 311 30.42 10.58 12.31
C GLY A 311 31.46 11.67 12.15
N SER A 312 31.63 12.21 10.93
CA SER A 312 32.75 13.12 10.64
C SER A 312 32.34 14.59 10.47
N ARG A 313 31.10 14.89 10.06
CA ARG A 313 30.67 16.25 9.69
C ARG A 313 29.56 16.80 10.57
N TRP A 314 28.76 15.95 11.18
CA TRP A 314 27.63 16.37 12.00
C TRP A 314 28.09 16.86 13.37
N GLN A 315 27.64 18.05 13.76
CA GLN A 315 27.73 18.55 15.13
C GLN A 315 26.33 18.46 15.75
N PRO A 316 26.10 17.54 16.70
CA PRO A 316 24.75 17.33 17.27
C PRO A 316 24.09 18.64 17.75
N TYR A 317 24.87 19.54 18.31
CA TYR A 317 24.42 20.90 18.63
C TYR A 317 25.30 21.92 17.88
N PRO A 318 24.73 22.86 17.15
CA PRO A 318 23.28 23.19 17.00
C PRO A 318 22.59 22.53 15.77
N ALA A 319 23.20 21.54 15.13
CA ALA A 319 22.71 20.96 13.87
C ALA A 319 21.65 19.87 14.03
N SER A 320 20.94 19.83 15.16
CA SER A 320 19.82 18.94 15.39
C SER A 320 18.64 19.65 16.01
N ALA A 321 17.44 19.13 15.72
CA ALA A 321 16.21 19.52 16.40
C ALA A 321 15.37 18.27 16.72
N VAL A 322 14.73 18.28 17.89
CA VAL A 322 13.66 17.37 18.23
C VAL A 322 12.34 18.10 17.96
N ILE A 323 11.43 17.46 17.23
CA ILE A 323 10.10 18.01 16.97
C ILE A 323 9.14 17.31 17.89
N GLU A 324 8.61 18.05 18.85
CA GLU A 324 7.61 17.58 19.79
C GLU A 324 6.22 17.62 19.16
N ASP A 325 5.27 16.85 19.74
CA ASP A 325 3.84 16.83 19.36
C ASP A 325 3.57 16.59 17.86
N THR A 326 4.42 15.84 17.20
CA THR A 326 4.16 15.43 15.82
C THR A 326 3.22 14.22 15.81
N TRP A 327 2.19 14.31 14.98
CA TRP A 327 1.40 13.14 14.59
C TRP A 327 2.27 12.22 13.73
N GLY A 328 2.98 11.31 14.39
CA GLY A 328 3.54 10.14 13.73
C GLY A 328 2.50 9.02 13.64
N LEU A 329 2.73 8.03 12.78
CA LEU A 329 2.04 6.75 12.93
C LEU A 329 2.36 6.27 14.35
N GLN A 330 1.36 6.32 15.21
CA GLN A 330 1.50 5.79 16.56
C GLN A 330 1.66 4.29 16.44
N THR A 331 2.68 3.83 17.03
CA THR A 331 3.01 2.43 17.21
C THR A 331 2.35 1.95 18.48
#